data_3961a02778179736418a75cbb745859a
#
_entry.id   3961a02778179736418a75cbb745859a
#
_cell.length_a   1.000
_cell.length_b   1.000
_cell.length_c   1.000
_cell.angle_alpha   90.00
_cell.angle_beta   90.00
_cell.angle_gamma   90.00
#
_symmetry.space_group_name_H-M   'P 1'
#
loop_
_entity.id
_entity.type
_entity.pdbx_description
1 polymer ?
#
loop_
_entity_poly.entity_id
_entity_poly.type
_entity_poly.pdbx_seq_one_letter_code
_entity_poly.pdbx_strand_id
1 'polypeptide(L)'
;MDSVLTQFSRGIASVGERVLPAVVQIRTGRAGAGAGIIWQSDGLLVTNAHVVNNRRVSQHALTVQLADGREFTPRLLAVDSEADLAVLRIDAHDLPAIELGSSQQLKPGELVFAFGFPWGVAGGATAGVVIGVGAQVGDMVSTRNEWVAASLHLRPGHSGGPMVDAQGRLVGINTLMNGPDVGVAVPVDVAQRFVKEAYTKWQNAQPHSVPQPAAGGHIVHL
;
A
#
# COMPACT_ATOMS: atom_id res chain seq x y z
N MET A 1 -2.59 -37.46 -9.98
CA MET A 1 -1.62 -36.57 -9.28
C MET A 1 -1.41 -35.32 -10.11
N ASP A 2 -1.69 -34.14 -9.56
CA ASP A 2 -1.37 -32.89 -10.24
C ASP A 2 0.15 -32.77 -10.42
N SER A 3 0.59 -32.25 -11.57
CA SER A 3 2.01 -32.01 -11.81
C SER A 3 2.54 -30.95 -10.85
N VAL A 4 3.84 -30.97 -10.55
CA VAL A 4 4.53 -29.95 -9.73
C VAL A 4 4.27 -28.55 -10.28
N LEU A 5 4.26 -28.39 -11.60
CA LEU A 5 3.95 -27.11 -12.26
C LEU A 5 2.51 -26.65 -12.00
N THR A 6 1.54 -27.56 -11.97
CA THR A 6 0.16 -27.22 -11.66
C THR A 6 0.02 -26.78 -10.20
N GLN A 7 0.69 -27.46 -9.28
CA GLN A 7 0.69 -27.08 -7.86
C GLN A 7 1.36 -25.71 -7.64
N PHE A 8 2.48 -25.47 -8.32
CA PHE A 8 3.18 -24.19 -8.28
C PHE A 8 2.32 -23.05 -8.83
N SER A 9 1.69 -23.25 -9.99
CA SER A 9 0.79 -22.26 -10.60
C SER A 9 -0.39 -21.92 -9.69
N ARG A 10 -1.01 -22.93 -9.06
CA ARG A 10 -2.09 -22.72 -8.08
C ARG A 10 -1.61 -21.98 -6.84
N GLY A 11 -0.40 -22.28 -6.36
CA GLY A 11 0.22 -21.58 -5.24
C GLY A 11 0.37 -20.09 -5.53
N ILE A 12 0.87 -19.73 -6.71
CA ILE A 12 0.98 -18.33 -7.15
C ILE A 12 -0.39 -17.66 -7.25
N ALA A 13 -1.37 -18.31 -7.88
CA ALA A 13 -2.72 -17.76 -8.00
C ALA A 13 -3.35 -17.48 -6.62
N SER A 14 -3.14 -18.38 -5.64
CA SER A 14 -3.66 -18.21 -4.29
C SER A 14 -3.04 -17.02 -3.53
N VAL A 15 -1.81 -16.61 -3.87
CA VAL A 15 -1.23 -15.36 -3.35
C VAL A 15 -2.04 -14.16 -3.86
N GLY A 16 -2.35 -14.14 -5.17
CA GLY A 16 -3.20 -13.08 -5.75
C GLY A 16 -4.57 -13.00 -5.08
N GLU A 17 -5.25 -14.13 -4.92
CA GLU A 17 -6.58 -14.18 -4.28
C GLU A 17 -6.58 -13.59 -2.86
N ARG A 18 -5.51 -13.76 -2.10
CA ARG A 18 -5.37 -13.17 -0.75
C ARG A 18 -5.07 -11.68 -0.77
N VAL A 19 -4.26 -11.23 -1.72
CA VAL A 19 -3.70 -9.87 -1.74
C VAL A 19 -4.61 -8.89 -2.45
N LEU A 20 -5.22 -9.28 -3.58
CA LEU A 20 -5.98 -8.37 -4.44
C LEU A 20 -7.14 -7.65 -3.75
N PRO A 21 -7.88 -8.24 -2.80
CA PRO A 21 -8.92 -7.51 -2.08
C PRO A 21 -8.40 -6.29 -1.31
N ALA A 22 -7.12 -6.29 -0.88
CA ALA A 22 -6.47 -5.19 -0.17
C ALA A 22 -5.81 -4.15 -1.10
N VAL A 23 -5.83 -4.36 -2.42
CA VAL A 23 -5.22 -3.45 -3.39
C VAL A 23 -6.27 -2.51 -3.96
N VAL A 24 -5.99 -1.21 -3.91
CA VAL A 24 -6.88 -0.17 -4.42
C VAL A 24 -6.25 0.59 -5.59
N GLN A 25 -7.08 1.04 -6.53
CA GLN A 25 -6.64 1.95 -7.58
C GLN A 25 -6.74 3.39 -7.09
N ILE A 26 -5.67 4.17 -7.28
CA ILE A 26 -5.66 5.60 -6.99
C ILE A 26 -5.58 6.34 -8.32
N ARG A 27 -6.63 7.11 -8.65
CA ARG A 27 -6.70 7.91 -9.87
C ARG A 27 -6.51 9.38 -9.54
N THR A 28 -5.70 10.04 -10.35
CA THR A 28 -5.41 11.48 -10.24
C THR A 28 -6.03 12.21 -11.44
N GLY A 29 -7.35 12.37 -11.46
CA GLY A 29 -8.08 12.96 -12.58
C GLY A 29 -7.79 12.22 -13.90
N ARG A 30 -7.47 13.00 -14.99
CA ARG A 30 -7.13 12.43 -16.30
C ARG A 30 -5.64 12.08 -16.46
N ALA A 31 -4.80 12.34 -15.46
CA ALA A 31 -3.35 12.42 -15.64
C ALA A 31 -2.57 11.17 -15.21
N GLY A 32 -3.22 10.20 -14.61
CA GLY A 32 -2.51 8.98 -14.18
C GLY A 32 -3.28 8.13 -13.18
N ALA A 33 -2.85 6.91 -13.05
CA ALA A 33 -3.33 5.99 -12.04
C ALA A 33 -2.12 5.32 -11.37
N GLY A 34 -2.23 5.11 -10.07
CA GLY A 34 -1.33 4.29 -9.27
C GLY A 34 -2.13 3.26 -8.49
N ALA A 35 -1.45 2.57 -7.63
CA ALA A 35 -2.05 1.64 -6.69
C ALA A 35 -1.94 2.19 -5.26
N GLY A 36 -2.70 1.59 -4.36
CA GLY A 36 -2.59 1.77 -2.92
C GLY A 36 -2.94 0.49 -2.21
N ILE A 37 -2.75 0.48 -0.92
CA ILE A 37 -2.88 -0.68 -0.06
C ILE A 37 -3.81 -0.33 1.09
N ILE A 38 -4.82 -1.16 1.34
CA ILE A 38 -5.64 -1.06 2.55
C ILE A 38 -4.78 -1.53 3.72
N TRP A 39 -4.34 -0.57 4.54
CA TRP A 39 -3.46 -0.81 5.67
C TRP A 39 -4.22 -1.24 6.93
N GLN A 40 -5.39 -0.65 7.14
CA GLN A 40 -6.30 -1.02 8.24
C GLN A 40 -7.74 -1.08 7.72
N SER A 41 -8.52 -1.93 8.35
CA SER A 41 -9.93 -2.19 7.96
C SER A 41 -10.85 -0.99 8.14
N ASP A 42 -10.43 0.03 8.87
CA ASP A 42 -11.18 1.26 9.13
C ASP A 42 -10.97 2.36 8.06
N GLY A 43 -10.33 2.03 6.94
CA GLY A 43 -10.16 2.94 5.81
C GLY A 43 -8.81 3.67 5.75
N LEU A 44 -7.81 3.23 6.53
CA LEU A 44 -6.44 3.74 6.41
C LEU A 44 -5.74 3.08 5.23
N LEU A 45 -5.17 3.89 4.34
CA LEU A 45 -4.51 3.43 3.11
C LEU A 45 -3.06 3.96 3.06
N VAL A 46 -2.20 3.20 2.40
CA VAL A 46 -0.82 3.60 2.08
C VAL A 46 -0.59 3.56 0.58
N THR A 47 0.17 4.51 0.08
CA THR A 47 0.63 4.59 -1.32
C THR A 47 1.96 5.35 -1.39
N ASN A 48 2.48 5.60 -2.59
CA ASN A 48 3.64 6.46 -2.76
C ASN A 48 3.28 7.96 -2.75
N ALA A 49 4.24 8.78 -2.31
CA ALA A 49 4.12 10.24 -2.34
C ALA A 49 3.93 10.75 -3.78
N HIS A 50 4.69 10.22 -4.76
CA HIS A 50 4.60 10.66 -6.15
C HIS A 50 3.24 10.31 -6.80
N VAL A 51 2.50 9.32 -6.29
CA VAL A 51 1.15 8.97 -6.77
C VAL A 51 0.15 10.07 -6.41
N VAL A 52 0.28 10.68 -5.22
CA VAL A 52 -0.65 11.72 -4.73
C VAL A 52 -0.16 13.14 -4.97
N ASN A 53 1.15 13.34 -5.13
CA ASN A 53 1.82 14.65 -5.23
C ASN A 53 2.01 15.08 -6.71
N ASN A 54 1.02 14.84 -7.55
CA ASN A 54 1.11 15.30 -8.93
C ASN A 54 0.81 16.81 -8.99
N ARG A 55 1.83 17.65 -9.23
CA ARG A 55 1.73 19.12 -9.32
C ARG A 55 0.68 19.64 -10.31
N ARG A 56 0.16 18.78 -11.19
CA ARG A 56 -0.85 19.10 -12.20
C ARG A 56 -2.29 18.80 -11.75
N VAL A 57 -2.47 18.23 -10.55
CA VAL A 57 -3.76 17.75 -10.08
C VAL A 57 -4.06 18.34 -8.71
N SER A 58 -5.22 18.97 -8.58
CA SER A 58 -5.76 19.39 -7.27
C SER A 58 -5.99 18.15 -6.41
N GLN A 59 -5.72 18.23 -5.10
CA GLN A 59 -6.02 17.14 -4.14
C GLN A 59 -7.48 16.67 -4.19
N HIS A 60 -8.40 17.54 -4.63
CA HIS A 60 -9.82 17.24 -4.83
C HIS A 60 -10.11 16.33 -6.05
N ALA A 61 -9.10 16.03 -6.86
CA ALA A 61 -9.23 15.15 -8.01
C ALA A 61 -8.73 13.72 -7.75
N LEU A 62 -8.35 13.41 -6.49
CA LEU A 62 -7.99 12.04 -6.11
C LEU A 62 -9.24 11.19 -5.91
N THR A 63 -9.26 10.02 -6.51
CA THR A 63 -10.29 9.00 -6.30
C THR A 63 -9.62 7.68 -5.97
N VAL A 64 -10.10 7.03 -4.92
CA VAL A 64 -9.72 5.66 -4.54
C VAL A 64 -10.84 4.73 -4.98
N GLN A 65 -10.52 3.72 -5.80
CA GLN A 65 -11.45 2.66 -6.18
C GLN A 65 -11.02 1.36 -5.52
N LEU A 66 -11.93 0.75 -4.79
CA LEU A 66 -11.75 -0.56 -4.15
C LEU A 66 -11.91 -1.70 -5.17
N ALA A 67 -11.48 -2.90 -4.79
CA ALA A 67 -11.60 -4.10 -5.62
C ALA A 67 -13.05 -4.47 -5.96
N ASP A 68 -14.01 -4.11 -5.10
CA ASP A 68 -15.45 -4.30 -5.31
C ASP A 68 -16.12 -3.21 -6.17
N GLY A 69 -15.35 -2.24 -6.66
CA GLY A 69 -15.80 -1.15 -7.52
C GLY A 69 -16.29 0.10 -6.77
N ARG A 70 -16.41 0.10 -5.44
CA ARG A 70 -16.76 1.31 -4.69
C ARG A 70 -15.68 2.37 -4.84
N GLU A 71 -16.11 3.63 -4.93
CA GLU A 71 -15.22 4.78 -5.11
C GLU A 71 -15.35 5.77 -3.96
N PHE A 72 -14.22 6.32 -3.53
CA PHE A 72 -14.14 7.26 -2.42
C PHE A 72 -13.21 8.43 -2.78
N THR A 73 -13.52 9.61 -2.25
CA THR A 73 -12.59 10.74 -2.23
C THR A 73 -11.74 10.63 -0.96
N PRO A 74 -10.42 10.39 -1.09
CA PRO A 74 -9.57 10.22 0.07
C PRO A 74 -9.22 11.56 0.72
N ARG A 75 -8.98 11.52 2.03
CA ARG A 75 -8.30 12.58 2.77
C ARG A 75 -6.83 12.24 2.89
N LEU A 76 -5.95 13.14 2.49
CA LEU A 76 -4.49 13.01 2.69
C LEU A 76 -4.16 13.32 4.16
N LEU A 77 -3.55 12.36 4.86
CA LEU A 77 -3.15 12.51 6.26
C LEU A 77 -1.68 12.92 6.40
N ALA A 78 -0.80 12.31 5.63
CA ALA A 78 0.63 12.58 5.66
C ALA A 78 1.30 12.27 4.33
N VAL A 79 2.40 12.95 4.05
CA VAL A 79 3.30 12.70 2.91
C VAL A 79 4.73 12.77 3.41
N ASP A 80 5.53 11.80 3.01
CA ASP A 80 6.99 11.81 3.10
C ASP A 80 7.55 11.67 1.68
N SER A 81 8.06 12.77 1.13
CA SER A 81 8.61 12.78 -0.24
C SER A 81 10.01 12.17 -0.31
N GLU A 82 10.73 12.08 0.81
CA GLU A 82 12.05 11.45 0.87
C GLU A 82 11.90 9.92 0.86
N ALA A 83 11.02 9.38 1.70
CA ALA A 83 10.71 7.95 1.73
C ALA A 83 9.75 7.52 0.60
N ASP A 84 9.22 8.46 -0.19
CA ASP A 84 8.19 8.23 -1.22
C ASP A 84 6.94 7.51 -0.67
N LEU A 85 6.43 7.96 0.46
CA LEU A 85 5.25 7.40 1.12
C LEU A 85 4.15 8.45 1.31
N ALA A 86 2.90 8.02 1.24
CA ALA A 86 1.74 8.80 1.60
C ALA A 86 0.71 7.96 2.35
N VAL A 87 0.04 8.58 3.33
CA VAL A 87 -1.06 7.98 4.09
C VAL A 87 -2.34 8.70 3.72
N LEU A 88 -3.32 7.92 3.30
CA LEU A 88 -4.66 8.38 2.94
C LEU A 88 -5.68 7.79 3.90
N ARG A 89 -6.84 8.45 4.00
CA ARG A 89 -8.00 7.92 4.69
C ARG A 89 -9.24 8.06 3.82
N ILE A 90 -10.02 6.99 3.76
CA ILE A 90 -11.37 6.98 3.18
C ILE A 90 -12.40 6.71 4.29
N ASP A 91 -13.62 7.15 4.06
CA ASP A 91 -14.75 6.90 4.97
C ASP A 91 -15.38 5.54 4.63
N ALA A 92 -14.72 4.47 5.07
CA ALA A 92 -15.15 3.09 4.88
C ALA A 92 -14.63 2.22 6.03
N HIS A 93 -15.38 1.17 6.33
CA HIS A 93 -15.12 0.23 7.42
C HIS A 93 -15.19 -1.21 6.91
N ASP A 94 -14.74 -2.15 7.72
CA ASP A 94 -14.75 -3.59 7.44
C ASP A 94 -14.05 -3.94 6.12
N LEU A 95 -12.99 -3.17 5.79
CA LEU A 95 -12.20 -3.39 4.60
C LEU A 95 -11.19 -4.53 4.80
N PRO A 96 -10.89 -5.30 3.73
CA PRO A 96 -9.85 -6.32 3.77
C PRO A 96 -8.47 -5.65 3.87
N ALA A 97 -7.90 -5.61 5.07
CA ALA A 97 -6.56 -5.09 5.29
C ALA A 97 -5.50 -6.12 4.88
N ILE A 98 -4.38 -5.63 4.34
CA ILE A 98 -3.25 -6.49 3.97
C ILE A 98 -2.57 -7.06 5.22
N GLU A 99 -2.12 -8.31 5.15
CA GLU A 99 -1.28 -8.90 6.18
C GLU A 99 0.15 -8.33 6.08
N LEU A 100 0.70 -7.88 7.20
CA LEU A 100 2.05 -7.31 7.24
C LEU A 100 3.09 -8.40 7.48
N GLY A 101 4.13 -8.41 6.64
CA GLY A 101 5.34 -9.21 6.81
C GLY A 101 6.46 -8.39 7.45
N SER A 102 7.71 -8.76 7.14
CA SER A 102 8.91 -8.01 7.53
C SER A 102 9.91 -7.99 6.38
N SER A 103 10.33 -6.80 5.98
CA SER A 103 11.38 -6.63 4.98
C SER A 103 12.74 -7.05 5.49
N GLN A 104 12.98 -6.95 6.81
CA GLN A 104 14.26 -7.33 7.44
C GLN A 104 14.52 -8.84 7.43
N GLN A 105 13.46 -9.64 7.29
CA GLN A 105 13.58 -11.10 7.22
C GLN A 105 13.80 -11.64 5.81
N LEU A 106 13.64 -10.80 4.79
CA LEU A 106 13.84 -11.20 3.39
C LEU A 106 15.31 -11.56 3.12
N LYS A 107 15.47 -12.62 2.33
CA LYS A 107 16.78 -13.08 1.88
C LYS A 107 16.88 -13.05 0.36
N PRO A 108 18.05 -12.76 -0.21
CA PRO A 108 18.28 -12.90 -1.65
C PRO A 108 17.85 -14.28 -2.15
N GLY A 109 17.14 -14.30 -3.28
CA GLY A 109 16.59 -15.52 -3.89
C GLY A 109 15.18 -15.91 -3.46
N GLU A 110 14.61 -15.29 -2.41
CA GLU A 110 13.20 -15.52 -2.05
C GLU A 110 12.26 -14.93 -3.08
N LEU A 111 11.14 -15.64 -3.34
CA LEU A 111 10.11 -15.19 -4.26
C LEU A 111 9.33 -14.00 -3.68
N VAL A 112 9.12 -13.00 -4.53
CA VAL A 112 8.23 -11.87 -4.25
C VAL A 112 7.32 -11.60 -5.44
N PHE A 113 6.16 -11.02 -5.15
CA PHE A 113 5.14 -10.67 -6.13
C PHE A 113 4.77 -9.19 -5.95
N ALA A 114 4.63 -8.47 -7.05
CA ALA A 114 4.15 -7.10 -7.05
C ALA A 114 2.79 -7.03 -7.74
N PHE A 115 1.85 -6.35 -7.10
CA PHE A 115 0.48 -6.16 -7.59
C PHE A 115 0.17 -4.69 -7.80
N GLY A 116 -0.78 -4.40 -8.70
CA GLY A 116 -1.23 -3.04 -9.00
C GLY A 116 -2.22 -3.01 -10.16
N PHE A 117 -2.19 -1.89 -10.89
CA PHE A 117 -3.07 -1.64 -12.03
C PHE A 117 -2.25 -1.27 -13.28
N PRO A 118 -1.28 -2.13 -13.71
CA PRO A 118 -0.47 -1.83 -14.88
C PRO A 118 -1.36 -1.63 -16.10
N TRP A 119 -1.20 -0.48 -16.79
CA TRP A 119 -2.03 -0.06 -17.92
C TRP A 119 -3.54 -0.04 -17.62
N GLY A 120 -3.94 0.13 -16.36
CA GLY A 120 -5.33 0.11 -15.92
C GLY A 120 -5.92 -1.30 -15.74
N VAL A 121 -5.13 -2.35 -15.96
CA VAL A 121 -5.57 -3.74 -15.74
C VAL A 121 -5.63 -4.02 -14.24
N ALA A 122 -6.84 -4.30 -13.75
CA ALA A 122 -7.05 -4.62 -12.33
C ALA A 122 -6.31 -5.91 -11.94
N GLY A 123 -5.58 -5.85 -10.83
CA GLY A 123 -4.87 -7.00 -10.30
C GLY A 123 -3.68 -7.48 -11.13
N GLY A 124 -3.16 -6.60 -12.02
CA GLY A 124 -1.97 -6.91 -12.79
C GLY A 124 -0.80 -7.26 -11.87
N ALA A 125 -0.19 -8.42 -12.08
CA ALA A 125 0.85 -8.97 -11.24
C ALA A 125 2.15 -9.16 -12.02
N THR A 126 3.29 -9.04 -11.31
CA THR A 126 4.59 -9.49 -11.76
C THR A 126 5.29 -10.21 -10.61
N ALA A 127 6.20 -11.11 -10.92
CA ALA A 127 6.92 -11.91 -9.93
C ALA A 127 8.42 -11.87 -10.20
N GLY A 128 9.19 -12.07 -9.16
CA GLY A 128 10.64 -12.15 -9.23
C GLY A 128 11.23 -12.65 -7.92
N VAL A 129 12.54 -12.48 -7.78
CA VAL A 129 13.26 -12.86 -6.57
C VAL A 129 13.94 -11.65 -5.94
N VAL A 130 14.02 -11.65 -4.62
CA VAL A 130 14.76 -10.63 -3.86
C VAL A 130 16.23 -10.64 -4.31
N ILE A 131 16.74 -9.46 -4.64
CA ILE A 131 18.17 -9.23 -4.92
C ILE A 131 18.88 -8.83 -3.63
N GLY A 132 18.27 -7.94 -2.83
CA GLY A 132 18.82 -7.45 -1.58
C GLY A 132 17.86 -6.52 -0.85
N VAL A 133 18.21 -6.21 0.40
CA VAL A 133 17.45 -5.32 1.30
C VAL A 133 18.40 -4.37 2.01
N GLY A 134 17.98 -3.12 2.20
CA GLY A 134 18.72 -2.10 2.94
C GLY A 134 20.13 -1.86 2.37
N ALA A 135 21.14 -1.92 3.21
CA ALA A 135 22.53 -1.70 2.81
C ALA A 135 23.06 -2.67 1.75
N GLN A 136 22.44 -3.83 1.55
CA GLN A 136 22.80 -4.78 0.50
C GLN A 136 22.47 -4.26 -0.90
N VAL A 137 21.54 -3.33 -1.02
CA VAL A 137 21.16 -2.71 -2.30
C VAL A 137 22.21 -1.69 -2.74
N GLY A 138 23.02 -1.17 -1.80
CA GLY A 138 24.17 -0.31 -2.07
C GLY A 138 23.83 0.91 -2.92
N ASP A 139 24.76 1.28 -3.81
CA ASP A 139 24.62 2.43 -4.71
C ASP A 139 23.65 2.21 -5.88
N MET A 140 22.93 1.07 -5.90
CA MET A 140 21.94 0.78 -6.95
C MET A 140 20.82 1.84 -6.97
N VAL A 141 20.51 2.43 -5.82
CA VAL A 141 19.54 3.53 -5.72
C VAL A 141 20.22 4.67 -4.98
N SER A 142 20.45 5.79 -5.66
CA SER A 142 21.25 6.93 -5.20
C SER A 142 20.57 7.78 -4.09
N THR A 143 19.90 7.14 -3.14
CA THR A 143 19.23 7.76 -2.00
C THR A 143 19.71 7.13 -0.69
N ARG A 144 19.61 7.89 0.41
CA ARG A 144 19.95 7.41 1.76
C ARG A 144 18.94 6.41 2.34
N ASN A 145 17.91 6.04 1.59
CA ASN A 145 16.81 5.22 2.07
C ASN A 145 17.17 3.73 1.97
N GLU A 146 16.67 2.98 2.93
CA GLU A 146 16.66 1.52 2.83
C GLU A 146 15.64 1.11 1.75
N TRP A 147 15.99 0.10 0.93
CA TRP A 147 15.15 -0.39 -0.15
C TRP A 147 15.06 -1.91 -0.15
N VAL A 148 13.97 -2.44 -0.69
CA VAL A 148 13.88 -3.82 -1.15
C VAL A 148 14.06 -3.79 -2.65
N ALA A 149 15.10 -4.48 -3.15
CA ALA A 149 15.33 -4.67 -4.59
C ALA A 149 15.00 -6.10 -4.98
N ALA A 150 14.27 -6.26 -6.07
CA ALA A 150 13.90 -7.57 -6.61
C ALA A 150 14.03 -7.60 -8.13
N SER A 151 14.40 -8.77 -8.65
CA SER A 151 14.45 -9.04 -10.09
C SER A 151 13.03 -9.23 -10.63
N LEU A 152 12.30 -8.13 -10.77
CA LEU A 152 10.94 -8.10 -11.31
C LEU A 152 10.69 -6.80 -12.06
N HIS A 153 9.75 -6.84 -13.01
CA HIS A 153 9.48 -5.71 -13.88
C HIS A 153 8.25 -4.92 -13.43
N LEU A 154 8.47 -3.83 -12.67
CA LEU A 154 7.40 -2.87 -12.36
C LEU A 154 7.04 -2.05 -13.60
N ARG A 155 5.77 -1.67 -13.70
CA ARG A 155 5.23 -0.83 -14.77
C ARG A 155 4.40 0.30 -14.17
N PRO A 156 4.17 1.40 -14.91
CA PRO A 156 3.22 2.42 -14.49
C PRO A 156 1.89 1.79 -14.06
N GLY A 157 1.43 2.09 -12.84
CA GLY A 157 0.28 1.45 -12.21
C GLY A 157 0.63 0.45 -11.10
N HIS A 158 1.89 -0.03 -10.98
CA HIS A 158 2.35 -0.76 -9.81
C HIS A 158 2.74 0.16 -8.64
N SER A 159 3.13 1.42 -8.93
CA SER A 159 3.54 2.39 -7.90
C SER A 159 2.47 2.54 -6.83
N GLY A 160 2.89 2.42 -5.57
CA GLY A 160 2.03 2.47 -4.38
C GLY A 160 1.33 1.14 -4.06
N GLY A 161 1.39 0.16 -4.94
CA GLY A 161 0.88 -1.18 -4.70
C GLY A 161 1.82 -2.06 -3.88
N PRO A 162 1.36 -3.23 -3.41
CA PRO A 162 2.13 -4.09 -2.55
C PRO A 162 3.18 -4.91 -3.31
N MET A 163 4.36 -5.03 -2.70
CA MET A 163 5.28 -6.15 -2.90
C MET A 163 5.07 -7.12 -1.75
N VAL A 164 4.77 -8.38 -2.05
CA VAL A 164 4.46 -9.39 -1.05
C VAL A 164 5.37 -10.61 -1.17
N ASP A 165 5.54 -11.33 -0.07
CA ASP A 165 6.24 -12.61 -0.05
C ASP A 165 5.36 -13.76 -0.60
N ALA A 166 5.89 -14.97 -0.63
CA ALA A 166 5.18 -16.17 -1.10
C ALA A 166 3.96 -16.54 -0.24
N GLN A 167 3.82 -15.99 0.96
CA GLN A 167 2.65 -16.14 1.83
C GLN A 167 1.60 -15.05 1.61
N GLY A 168 1.87 -14.06 0.76
CA GLY A 168 0.99 -12.91 0.51
C GLY A 168 1.11 -11.80 1.56
N ARG A 169 2.13 -11.83 2.42
CA ARG A 169 2.38 -10.79 3.42
C ARG A 169 3.15 -9.63 2.79
N LEU A 170 2.76 -8.41 3.12
CA LEU A 170 3.39 -7.19 2.65
C LEU A 170 4.84 -7.10 3.12
N VAL A 171 5.78 -6.98 2.20
CA VAL A 171 7.20 -6.79 2.48
C VAL A 171 7.75 -5.46 1.95
N GLY A 172 7.01 -4.82 1.05
CA GLY A 172 7.38 -3.49 0.53
C GLY A 172 6.25 -2.82 -0.24
N ILE A 173 6.41 -1.51 -0.49
CA ILE A 173 5.53 -0.68 -1.32
C ILE A 173 6.27 -0.40 -2.63
N ASN A 174 5.75 -0.92 -3.75
CA ASN A 174 6.36 -0.74 -5.06
C ASN A 174 6.50 0.74 -5.41
N THR A 175 7.69 1.18 -5.82
CA THR A 175 7.91 2.59 -6.12
C THR A 175 8.50 2.84 -7.50
N LEU A 176 9.65 2.29 -7.84
CA LEU A 176 10.36 2.60 -9.08
C LEU A 176 11.07 1.39 -9.70
N MET A 177 11.51 1.58 -10.93
CA MET A 177 12.46 0.67 -11.60
C MET A 177 13.86 1.27 -11.55
N ASN A 178 14.84 0.43 -11.24
CA ASN A 178 16.25 0.75 -11.37
C ASN A 178 16.90 -0.14 -12.43
N GLY A 179 16.99 0.37 -13.64
CA GLY A 179 17.41 -0.42 -14.81
C GLY A 179 16.27 -1.31 -15.36
N PRO A 180 16.59 -2.20 -16.30
CA PRO A 180 15.58 -2.89 -17.12
C PRO A 180 14.74 -3.90 -16.35
N ASP A 181 15.27 -4.54 -15.31
CA ASP A 181 14.61 -5.67 -14.62
C ASP A 181 14.77 -5.62 -13.09
N VAL A 182 15.06 -4.46 -12.52
CA VAL A 182 15.16 -4.30 -11.07
C VAL A 182 14.03 -3.41 -10.56
N GLY A 183 13.03 -4.03 -9.97
CA GLY A 183 11.97 -3.33 -9.23
C GLY A 183 12.42 -3.00 -7.82
N VAL A 184 12.09 -1.80 -7.39
CA VAL A 184 12.46 -1.29 -6.06
C VAL A 184 11.19 -0.93 -5.29
N ALA A 185 11.17 -1.31 -4.01
CA ALA A 185 10.07 -1.02 -3.11
C ALA A 185 10.57 -0.40 -1.81
N VAL A 186 9.76 0.49 -1.23
CA VAL A 186 9.97 0.99 0.12
C VAL A 186 9.70 -0.16 1.09
N PRO A 187 10.64 -0.49 2.02
CA PRO A 187 10.46 -1.60 2.96
C PRO A 187 9.22 -1.42 3.85
N VAL A 188 8.50 -2.50 4.12
CA VAL A 188 7.32 -2.45 5.00
C VAL A 188 7.65 -1.92 6.39
N ASP A 189 8.82 -2.26 6.93
CA ASP A 189 9.26 -1.79 8.26
C ASP A 189 9.46 -0.26 8.30
N VAL A 190 9.85 0.37 7.19
CA VAL A 190 9.89 1.83 7.03
C VAL A 190 8.47 2.40 6.97
N ALA A 191 7.62 1.79 6.16
CA ALA A 191 6.23 2.21 6.03
C ALA A 191 5.46 2.11 7.35
N GLN A 192 5.68 1.04 8.14
CA GLN A 192 5.05 0.88 9.46
C GLN A 192 5.37 2.03 10.41
N ARG A 193 6.63 2.46 10.48
CA ARG A 193 7.03 3.62 11.31
C ARG A 193 6.32 4.89 10.87
N PHE A 194 6.35 5.18 9.58
CA PHE A 194 5.71 6.37 9.01
C PHE A 194 4.19 6.38 9.23
N VAL A 195 3.51 5.26 8.95
CA VAL A 195 2.05 5.14 9.14
C VAL A 195 1.67 5.33 10.61
N LYS A 196 2.41 4.71 11.53
CA LYS A 196 2.17 4.85 12.97
C LYS A 196 2.25 6.30 13.42
N GLU A 197 3.28 7.03 12.99
CA GLU A 197 3.44 8.46 13.31
C GLU A 197 2.33 9.31 12.70
N ALA A 198 2.01 9.09 11.42
CA ALA A 198 0.96 9.82 10.73
C ALA A 198 -0.41 9.61 11.38
N TYR A 199 -0.74 8.37 11.72
CA TYR A 199 -2.01 8.02 12.34
C TYR A 199 -2.15 8.58 13.76
N THR A 200 -1.08 8.52 14.56
CA THR A 200 -1.05 9.11 15.90
C THR A 200 -1.25 10.63 15.85
N LYS A 201 -0.56 11.32 14.95
CA LYS A 201 -0.73 12.77 14.75
C LYS A 201 -2.17 13.12 14.35
N TRP A 202 -2.74 12.32 13.44
CA TRP A 202 -4.11 12.52 12.99
C TRP A 202 -5.13 12.31 14.12
N GLN A 203 -5.00 11.23 14.91
CA GLN A 203 -5.88 10.98 16.06
C GLN A 203 -5.84 12.11 17.07
N ASN A 204 -4.65 12.63 17.40
CA ASN A 204 -4.48 13.74 18.35
C ASN A 204 -5.04 15.06 17.82
N ALA A 205 -5.16 15.23 16.50
CA ALA A 205 -5.74 16.40 15.88
C ALA A 205 -7.28 16.37 15.79
N GLN A 206 -7.90 15.20 16.06
CA GLN A 206 -9.37 15.12 16.12
C GLN A 206 -9.87 15.78 17.41
N PRO A 207 -10.89 16.66 17.35
CA PRO A 207 -11.49 17.18 18.56
C PRO A 207 -12.05 16.01 19.36
N HIS A 208 -11.64 15.91 20.63
CA HIS A 208 -12.20 14.93 21.55
C HIS A 208 -13.70 15.20 21.64
N SER A 209 -14.52 14.26 21.19
CA SER A 209 -15.96 14.31 21.44
C SER A 209 -16.14 14.18 22.95
N VAL A 210 -16.41 15.33 23.60
CA VAL A 210 -16.83 15.36 25.00
C VAL A 210 -18.09 14.52 25.07
N PRO A 211 -18.17 13.50 25.95
CA PRO A 211 -19.41 12.77 26.16
C PRO A 211 -20.48 13.77 26.55
N GLN A 212 -21.58 13.85 25.79
CA GLN A 212 -22.74 14.65 26.22
C GLN A 212 -23.21 14.12 27.59
N PRO A 213 -23.35 14.99 28.60
CA PRO A 213 -23.94 14.56 29.87
C PRO A 213 -25.35 14.02 29.59
N ALA A 214 -25.61 12.83 30.10
CA ALA A 214 -26.91 12.18 30.00
C ALA A 214 -27.99 13.18 30.42
N ALA A 215 -28.96 13.40 29.53
CA ALA A 215 -30.10 14.28 29.79
C ALA A 215 -30.75 13.88 31.11
N GLY A 216 -30.77 14.83 32.07
CA GLY A 216 -31.26 14.62 33.41
C GLY A 216 -32.69 14.14 33.40
N GLY A 217 -32.95 13.12 34.22
CA GLY A 217 -34.27 12.57 34.44
C GLY A 217 -35.27 13.62 34.93
N HIS A 218 -36.48 13.57 34.39
CA HIS A 218 -37.63 14.31 34.88
C HIS A 218 -37.90 13.93 36.34
N ILE A 219 -37.74 14.90 37.23
CA ILE A 219 -38.25 14.80 38.59
C ILE A 219 -39.77 15.07 38.50
N VAL A 220 -40.57 14.03 38.71
CA VAL A 220 -42.00 14.15 38.91
C VAL A 220 -42.22 14.52 40.37
N HIS A 221 -42.68 15.75 40.66
CA HIS A 221 -43.23 16.09 41.94
C HIS A 221 -44.69 15.62 42.02
N LEU A 222 -44.96 14.80 43.04
CA LEU A 222 -46.31 14.47 43.55
C LEU A 222 -46.85 15.62 44.37
#